data_2124df6eda89a4c29251c6d31ba7ee3e
#
_entry.id   2124df6eda89a4c29251c6d31ba7ee3e
#
_cell.length_a   1.000
_cell.length_b   1.000
_cell.length_c   1.000
_cell.angle_alpha   90.00
_cell.angle_beta   90.00
_cell.angle_gamma   90.00
#
_symmetry.space_group_name_H-M   'P 1'
#
loop_
_entity.id
_entity.type
_entity.pdbx_description
1 polymer ?
#
loop_
_entity_poly.entity_id
_entity_poly.type
_entity_poly.pdbx_seq_one_letter_code
_entity_poly.pdbx_strand_id
1 'polypeptide(L)'
;MPSLRELQSSVMRALLDGEPDGAVPLIAARGIAAKHRLDVYANNARANFIESLISSYPAVRRLVGEDYFRQCARGFHARHPSLSGDLQFAGAGFAGYLSELHGDDEFRYLSEVARLEWLVEELLLAADHGPLDLAKLQQVPARGYDDLRFCLHPSARLFASKYPCVAIWEANVGSDAEPELIDLGGGPDRVLLVRSRGRLNCHRLSCGEERFLRSVQAGEPFAAAVEHGAARNEGDTDADGATCAFDAGAALQRFVLAGAIVDFR
;
A
#
# COMPACT_ATOMS: atom_id res chain seq x y z
N MET A 1 -17.91 -39.74 -5.20
CA MET A 1 -16.81 -39.04 -4.52
C MET A 1 -16.95 -37.56 -4.85
N PRO A 2 -16.86 -36.65 -3.88
CA PRO A 2 -16.86 -35.22 -4.18
C PRO A 2 -15.67 -34.87 -5.06
N SER A 3 -15.85 -33.89 -5.93
CA SER A 3 -14.77 -33.34 -6.76
C SER A 3 -13.72 -32.61 -5.86
N LEU A 4 -12.52 -32.43 -6.38
CA LEU A 4 -11.46 -31.69 -5.66
C LEU A 4 -11.94 -30.27 -5.25
N ARG A 5 -12.70 -29.61 -6.12
CA ARG A 5 -13.27 -28.27 -5.86
C ARG A 5 -14.26 -28.29 -4.71
N GLU A 6 -15.13 -29.30 -4.62
CA GLU A 6 -16.09 -29.45 -3.51
C GLU A 6 -15.36 -29.74 -2.21
N LEU A 7 -14.32 -30.59 -2.24
CA LEU A 7 -13.46 -30.87 -1.08
C LEU A 7 -12.79 -29.57 -0.59
N GLN A 8 -12.15 -28.82 -1.46
CA GLN A 8 -11.49 -27.57 -1.12
C GLN A 8 -12.50 -26.54 -0.55
N SER A 9 -13.66 -26.40 -1.18
CA SER A 9 -14.69 -25.46 -0.73
C SER A 9 -15.26 -25.84 0.67
N SER A 10 -15.42 -27.13 0.93
CA SER A 10 -15.89 -27.60 2.24
C SER A 10 -14.86 -27.37 3.34
N VAL A 11 -13.58 -27.63 3.04
CA VAL A 11 -12.48 -27.37 3.99
C VAL A 11 -12.32 -25.87 4.23
N MET A 12 -12.37 -25.04 3.17
CA MET A 12 -12.28 -23.58 3.32
C MET A 12 -13.41 -23.02 4.21
N ARG A 13 -14.65 -23.45 4.01
CA ARG A 13 -15.77 -23.05 4.89
C ARG A 13 -15.54 -23.47 6.34
N ALA A 14 -15.06 -24.69 6.55
CA ALA A 14 -14.76 -25.16 7.89
C ALA A 14 -13.69 -24.33 8.60
N LEU A 15 -12.67 -23.86 7.86
CA LEU A 15 -11.54 -23.10 8.39
C LEU A 15 -11.86 -21.61 8.59
N LEU A 16 -12.64 -21.00 7.67
CA LEU A 16 -12.91 -19.56 7.65
C LEU A 16 -14.22 -19.21 8.36
N ASP A 17 -15.28 -19.97 8.09
CA ASP A 17 -16.62 -19.66 8.57
C ASP A 17 -16.96 -20.41 9.88
N GLY A 18 -16.07 -21.34 10.31
CA GLY A 18 -16.31 -22.17 11.48
C GLY A 18 -17.44 -23.21 11.30
N GLU A 19 -17.73 -23.60 10.05
CA GLU A 19 -18.75 -24.60 9.70
C GLU A 19 -18.10 -25.97 9.39
N PRO A 20 -17.73 -26.76 10.42
CA PRO A 20 -16.96 -28.00 10.23
C PRO A 20 -17.78 -29.16 9.63
N ASP A 21 -19.10 -29.12 9.72
CA ASP A 21 -19.98 -30.26 9.43
C ASP A 21 -19.84 -30.80 8.01
N GLY A 22 -19.62 -29.93 7.03
CA GLY A 22 -19.38 -30.33 5.63
C GLY A 22 -17.99 -30.92 5.38
N ALA A 23 -16.99 -30.62 6.18
CA ALA A 23 -15.61 -31.06 6.01
C ALA A 23 -15.25 -32.29 6.87
N VAL A 24 -15.87 -32.46 8.03
CA VAL A 24 -15.61 -33.57 8.97
C VAL A 24 -15.69 -34.95 8.29
N PRO A 25 -16.72 -35.26 7.46
CA PRO A 25 -16.79 -36.56 6.79
C PRO A 25 -15.68 -36.80 5.75
N LEU A 26 -15.02 -35.74 5.30
CA LEU A 26 -13.97 -35.79 4.26
C LEU A 26 -12.58 -35.99 4.84
N ILE A 27 -12.44 -35.91 6.15
CA ILE A 27 -11.16 -36.01 6.84
C ILE A 27 -10.99 -37.40 7.46
N ALA A 28 -9.93 -38.08 7.06
CA ALA A 28 -9.60 -39.38 7.63
C ALA A 28 -9.25 -39.28 9.13
N ALA A 29 -10.06 -39.91 9.96
CA ALA A 29 -9.79 -40.06 11.40
C ALA A 29 -8.69 -41.09 11.61
N ARG A 30 -7.45 -40.67 11.80
CA ARG A 30 -6.32 -41.52 12.18
C ARG A 30 -5.89 -41.17 13.62
N GLY A 31 -6.55 -41.72 14.62
CA GLY A 31 -6.21 -41.54 16.04
C GLY A 31 -6.67 -40.24 16.69
N ILE A 32 -6.91 -39.17 15.89
CA ILE A 32 -7.42 -37.87 16.36
C ILE A 32 -8.74 -37.58 15.64
N ALA A 33 -9.77 -37.14 16.37
CA ALA A 33 -11.06 -36.80 15.80
C ALA A 33 -10.92 -35.76 14.68
N ALA A 34 -11.66 -35.94 13.57
CA ALA A 34 -11.61 -35.07 12.41
C ALA A 34 -11.90 -33.60 12.78
N LYS A 35 -12.87 -33.36 13.67
CA LYS A 35 -13.18 -32.04 14.18
C LYS A 35 -11.96 -31.39 14.86
N HIS A 36 -11.27 -32.10 15.74
CA HIS A 36 -10.11 -31.57 16.44
C HIS A 36 -8.97 -31.22 15.47
N ARG A 37 -8.80 -31.98 14.39
CA ARG A 37 -7.84 -31.62 13.32
C ARG A 37 -8.23 -30.33 12.63
N LEU A 38 -9.52 -30.16 12.27
CA LEU A 38 -10.03 -28.93 11.69
C LEU A 38 -9.80 -27.73 12.62
N ASP A 39 -10.04 -27.88 13.92
CA ASP A 39 -9.81 -26.83 14.92
C ASP A 39 -8.33 -26.42 14.96
N VAL A 40 -7.40 -27.37 14.87
CA VAL A 40 -5.96 -27.08 14.79
C VAL A 40 -5.61 -26.33 13.52
N TYR A 41 -6.14 -26.74 12.36
CA TYR A 41 -5.91 -26.03 11.09
C TYR A 41 -6.51 -24.63 11.10
N ALA A 42 -7.72 -24.43 11.62
CA ALA A 42 -8.35 -23.12 11.74
C ALA A 42 -7.55 -22.18 12.66
N ASN A 43 -7.06 -22.72 13.80
CA ASN A 43 -6.21 -21.95 14.70
C ASN A 43 -4.88 -21.55 14.03
N ASN A 44 -4.24 -22.47 13.30
CA ASN A 44 -3.01 -22.18 12.57
C ASN A 44 -3.25 -21.16 11.44
N ALA A 45 -4.34 -21.28 10.69
CA ALA A 45 -4.70 -20.31 9.65
C ALA A 45 -4.88 -18.90 10.23
N ARG A 46 -5.60 -18.79 11.36
CA ARG A 46 -5.78 -17.54 12.08
C ARG A 46 -4.45 -16.97 12.61
N ALA A 47 -3.61 -17.83 13.19
CA ALA A 47 -2.31 -17.42 13.69
C ALA A 47 -1.43 -16.88 12.54
N ASN A 48 -1.36 -17.61 11.42
CA ASN A 48 -0.60 -17.19 10.25
C ASN A 48 -1.11 -15.88 9.66
N PHE A 49 -2.44 -15.66 9.65
CA PHE A 49 -3.03 -14.39 9.23
C PHE A 49 -2.58 -13.23 10.14
N ILE A 50 -2.63 -13.42 11.45
CA ILE A 50 -2.18 -12.40 12.42
C ILE A 50 -0.68 -12.13 12.26
N GLU A 51 0.15 -13.17 12.11
CA GLU A 51 1.59 -13.01 11.89
C GLU A 51 1.91 -12.31 10.56
N SER A 52 1.11 -12.54 9.51
CA SER A 52 1.28 -11.79 8.25
C SER A 52 0.98 -10.30 8.45
N LEU A 53 -0.06 -9.92 9.21
CA LEU A 53 -0.33 -8.52 9.55
C LEU A 53 0.80 -7.90 10.38
N ILE A 54 1.34 -8.64 11.35
CA ILE A 54 2.48 -8.20 12.16
C ILE A 54 3.70 -7.90 11.28
N SER A 55 3.92 -8.70 10.25
CA SER A 55 5.00 -8.50 9.29
C SER A 55 4.78 -7.30 8.39
N SER A 56 3.53 -7.10 7.91
CA SER A 56 3.19 -6.02 6.97
C SER A 56 3.03 -4.65 7.61
N TYR A 57 2.83 -4.60 8.95
CA TYR A 57 2.54 -3.35 9.66
C TYR A 57 3.46 -3.11 10.88
N PRO A 58 4.79 -3.14 10.70
CA PRO A 58 5.75 -3.02 11.79
C PRO A 58 5.68 -1.66 12.51
N ALA A 59 5.45 -0.54 11.78
CA ALA A 59 5.35 0.77 12.40
C ALA A 59 4.07 0.92 13.22
N VAL A 60 2.91 0.54 12.67
CA VAL A 60 1.65 0.56 13.43
C VAL A 60 1.77 -0.30 14.68
N ARG A 61 2.31 -1.53 14.56
CA ARG A 61 2.52 -2.42 15.71
C ARG A 61 3.38 -1.76 16.79
N ARG A 62 4.46 -1.10 16.39
CA ARG A 62 5.36 -0.43 17.35
C ARG A 62 4.70 0.75 18.05
N LEU A 63 3.87 1.52 17.31
CA LEU A 63 3.14 2.68 17.84
C LEU A 63 2.11 2.28 18.89
N VAL A 64 1.38 1.19 18.67
CA VAL A 64 0.27 0.80 19.54
C VAL A 64 0.66 -0.29 20.56
N GLY A 65 1.81 -0.94 20.39
CA GLY A 65 2.25 -2.08 21.17
C GLY A 65 1.66 -3.42 20.71
N GLU A 66 2.37 -4.50 21.03
CA GLU A 66 2.09 -5.85 20.55
C GLU A 66 0.67 -6.33 20.90
N ASP A 67 0.24 -6.15 22.16
CA ASP A 67 -1.04 -6.69 22.63
C ASP A 67 -2.23 -6.02 21.96
N TYR A 68 -2.20 -4.69 21.85
CA TYR A 68 -3.25 -3.94 21.18
C TYR A 68 -3.28 -4.23 19.67
N PHE A 69 -2.11 -4.30 19.03
CA PHE A 69 -2.03 -4.67 17.61
C PHE A 69 -2.68 -6.05 17.36
N ARG A 70 -2.33 -7.06 18.19
CA ARG A 70 -2.92 -8.40 18.08
C ARG A 70 -4.44 -8.40 18.31
N GLN A 71 -4.95 -7.53 19.18
CA GLN A 71 -6.39 -7.35 19.36
C GLN A 71 -7.03 -6.78 18.09
N CYS A 72 -6.47 -5.75 17.49
CA CYS A 72 -6.91 -5.16 16.22
C CYS A 72 -6.87 -6.19 15.08
N ALA A 73 -5.77 -6.96 14.97
CA ALA A 73 -5.60 -7.99 13.95
C ALA A 73 -6.65 -9.11 14.06
N ARG A 74 -6.99 -9.53 15.28
CA ARG A 74 -8.09 -10.51 15.51
C ARG A 74 -9.44 -9.93 15.13
N GLY A 75 -9.70 -8.66 15.49
CA GLY A 75 -10.94 -7.97 15.13
C GLY A 75 -11.09 -7.78 13.62
N PHE A 76 -9.99 -7.45 12.94
CA PHE A 76 -9.94 -7.35 11.49
C PHE A 76 -10.21 -8.71 10.83
N HIS A 77 -9.50 -9.77 11.23
CA HIS A 77 -9.72 -11.12 10.71
C HIS A 77 -11.17 -11.58 10.87
N ALA A 78 -11.81 -11.27 12.01
CA ALA A 78 -13.20 -11.66 12.26
C ALA A 78 -14.21 -10.97 11.33
N ARG A 79 -13.92 -9.73 10.87
CA ARG A 79 -14.78 -8.97 9.96
C ARG A 79 -14.40 -9.17 8.48
N HIS A 80 -13.13 -9.45 8.22
CA HIS A 80 -12.54 -9.59 6.88
C HIS A 80 -11.76 -10.91 6.79
N PRO A 81 -12.44 -12.06 6.80
CA PRO A 81 -11.76 -13.34 6.64
C PRO A 81 -11.07 -13.40 5.29
N SER A 82 -9.91 -14.03 5.24
CA SER A 82 -9.19 -14.22 3.98
C SER A 82 -10.03 -15.03 3.00
N LEU A 83 -10.27 -14.50 1.82
CA LEU A 83 -11.00 -15.18 0.74
C LEU A 83 -10.08 -16.05 -0.13
N SER A 84 -8.77 -15.98 0.09
CA SER A 84 -7.77 -16.76 -0.63
C SER A 84 -6.75 -17.37 0.35
N GLY A 85 -6.02 -18.39 -0.10
CA GLY A 85 -4.88 -18.93 0.65
C GLY A 85 -3.62 -18.05 0.55
N ASP A 86 -3.67 -16.95 -0.17
CA ASP A 86 -2.56 -16.04 -0.36
C ASP A 86 -2.53 -14.98 0.75
N LEU A 87 -1.61 -15.13 1.68
CA LEU A 87 -1.43 -14.22 2.80
C LEU A 87 -0.78 -12.89 2.41
N GLN A 88 -0.23 -12.77 1.20
CA GLN A 88 0.36 -11.51 0.72
C GLN A 88 -0.66 -10.38 0.65
N PHE A 89 -1.94 -10.73 0.45
CA PHE A 89 -3.03 -9.75 0.38
C PHE A 89 -3.88 -9.67 1.66
N ALA A 90 -3.49 -10.40 2.71
CA ALA A 90 -4.27 -10.49 3.94
C ALA A 90 -4.47 -9.14 4.64
N GLY A 91 -3.52 -8.21 4.45
CA GLY A 91 -3.54 -6.88 5.06
C GLY A 91 -4.29 -5.79 4.29
N ALA A 92 -4.71 -6.02 3.05
CA ALA A 92 -5.18 -4.97 2.12
C ALA A 92 -6.29 -4.04 2.65
N GLY A 93 -7.09 -4.45 3.61
CA GLY A 93 -8.16 -3.63 4.19
C GLY A 93 -7.87 -3.10 5.59
N PHE A 94 -6.70 -3.40 6.17
CA PHE A 94 -6.43 -3.13 7.58
C PHE A 94 -6.41 -1.63 7.91
N ALA A 95 -5.89 -0.79 7.01
CA ALA A 95 -5.94 0.66 7.17
C ALA A 95 -7.39 1.19 7.26
N GLY A 96 -8.29 0.68 6.40
CA GLY A 96 -9.72 1.01 6.46
C GLY A 96 -10.36 0.57 7.78
N TYR A 97 -10.05 -0.64 8.25
CA TYR A 97 -10.52 -1.14 9.54
C TYR A 97 -10.05 -0.27 10.71
N LEU A 98 -8.79 0.17 10.72
CA LEU A 98 -8.29 1.11 11.74
C LEU A 98 -8.99 2.46 11.67
N SER A 99 -9.32 2.95 10.46
CA SER A 99 -10.08 4.18 10.28
C SER A 99 -11.50 4.07 10.87
N GLU A 100 -12.17 2.92 10.69
CA GLU A 100 -13.47 2.66 11.30
C GLU A 100 -13.39 2.55 12.83
N LEU A 101 -12.31 1.93 13.33
CA LEU A 101 -12.12 1.68 14.75
C LEU A 101 -11.85 2.98 15.53
N HIS A 102 -11.01 3.88 14.96
CA HIS A 102 -10.58 5.11 15.62
C HIS A 102 -11.41 6.33 15.23
N GLY A 103 -12.13 6.28 14.11
CA GLY A 103 -13.01 7.37 13.69
C GLY A 103 -12.30 8.73 13.70
N ASP A 104 -12.76 9.62 14.61
CA ASP A 104 -12.23 10.96 14.79
C ASP A 104 -11.41 11.14 16.09
N ASP A 105 -10.99 10.04 16.74
CA ASP A 105 -10.17 10.10 17.94
C ASP A 105 -8.71 10.53 17.65
N GLU A 106 -7.90 10.63 18.69
CA GLU A 106 -6.48 11.03 18.61
C GLU A 106 -5.60 10.03 17.85
N PHE A 107 -6.06 8.78 17.68
CA PHE A 107 -5.34 7.71 17.00
C PHE A 107 -5.67 7.57 15.51
N ARG A 108 -6.51 8.46 14.96
CA ARG A 108 -6.90 8.44 13.54
C ARG A 108 -5.72 8.48 12.55
N TYR A 109 -4.53 8.97 12.97
CA TYR A 109 -3.31 8.95 12.16
C TYR A 109 -2.81 7.53 11.91
N LEU A 110 -3.15 6.54 12.76
CA LEU A 110 -2.72 5.15 12.61
C LEU A 110 -3.22 4.53 11.30
N SER A 111 -4.42 4.88 10.88
CA SER A 111 -4.97 4.41 9.60
C SER A 111 -4.18 4.93 8.40
N GLU A 112 -3.66 6.16 8.50
CA GLU A 112 -2.83 6.76 7.45
C GLU A 112 -1.42 6.15 7.43
N VAL A 113 -0.83 5.86 8.60
CA VAL A 113 0.44 5.12 8.69
C VAL A 113 0.27 3.71 8.14
N ALA A 114 -0.81 3.02 8.50
CA ALA A 114 -1.11 1.70 7.95
C ALA A 114 -1.28 1.74 6.41
N ARG A 115 -1.93 2.78 5.88
CA ARG A 115 -2.07 2.96 4.42
C ARG A 115 -0.71 3.14 3.74
N LEU A 116 0.21 3.88 4.37
CA LEU A 116 1.58 4.01 3.88
C LEU A 116 2.32 2.67 3.89
N GLU A 117 2.26 1.91 5.00
CA GLU A 117 2.89 0.59 5.10
C GLU A 117 2.35 -0.38 4.04
N TRP A 118 1.03 -0.36 3.79
CA TRP A 118 0.45 -1.19 2.74
C TRP A 118 0.94 -0.82 1.35
N LEU A 119 1.08 0.47 1.05
CA LEU A 119 1.66 0.91 -0.24
C LEU A 119 3.13 0.47 -0.39
N VAL A 120 3.88 0.39 0.70
CA VAL A 120 5.25 -0.16 0.70
C VAL A 120 5.22 -1.67 0.39
N GLU A 121 4.32 -2.44 1.00
CA GLU A 121 4.14 -3.86 0.66
C GLU A 121 3.80 -4.06 -0.82
N GLU A 122 2.82 -3.35 -1.35
CA GLU A 122 2.44 -3.42 -2.77
C GLU A 122 3.60 -3.06 -3.70
N LEU A 123 4.38 -2.05 -3.34
CA LEU A 123 5.54 -1.59 -4.09
C LEU A 123 6.63 -2.69 -4.14
N LEU A 124 6.85 -3.40 -3.03
CA LEU A 124 7.85 -4.48 -2.96
C LEU A 124 7.45 -5.68 -3.83
N LEU A 125 6.15 -5.95 -3.96
CA LEU A 125 5.60 -7.06 -4.76
C LEU A 125 5.40 -6.71 -6.24
N ALA A 126 5.48 -5.43 -6.61
CA ALA A 126 5.25 -4.98 -7.98
C ALA A 126 6.31 -5.54 -8.95
N ALA A 127 5.94 -5.71 -10.19
CA ALA A 127 6.86 -6.12 -11.25
C ALA A 127 8.00 -5.10 -11.44
N ASP A 128 9.15 -5.57 -11.89
CA ASP A 128 10.23 -4.69 -12.33
C ASP A 128 9.97 -4.17 -13.74
N HIS A 129 10.49 -2.98 -14.02
CA HIS A 129 10.51 -2.38 -15.35
C HIS A 129 11.87 -1.72 -15.61
N GLY A 130 12.29 -1.74 -16.87
CA GLY A 130 13.51 -1.03 -17.29
C GLY A 130 13.31 0.49 -17.28
N PRO A 131 14.42 1.26 -17.39
CA PRO A 131 14.33 2.72 -17.49
C PRO A 131 13.70 3.15 -18.81
N LEU A 132 13.21 4.39 -18.85
CA LEU A 132 12.67 5.01 -20.06
C LEU A 132 13.71 5.02 -21.19
N ASP A 133 13.29 4.59 -22.38
CA ASP A 133 14.12 4.69 -23.60
C ASP A 133 14.16 6.14 -24.10
N LEU A 134 15.19 6.87 -23.68
CA LEU A 134 15.39 8.26 -24.08
C LEU A 134 15.67 8.41 -25.59
N ALA A 135 16.28 7.41 -26.24
CA ALA A 135 16.53 7.46 -27.67
C ALA A 135 15.22 7.38 -28.47
N LYS A 136 14.29 6.55 -28.02
CA LYS A 136 12.94 6.48 -28.58
C LYS A 136 12.17 7.79 -28.34
N LEU A 137 12.27 8.39 -27.14
CA LEU A 137 11.62 9.65 -26.83
C LEU A 137 12.12 10.80 -27.70
N GLN A 138 13.45 10.87 -27.96
CA GLN A 138 14.05 11.89 -28.82
C GLN A 138 13.62 11.81 -30.29
N GLN A 139 13.09 10.68 -30.74
CA GLN A 139 12.57 10.52 -32.10
C GLN A 139 11.16 11.06 -32.27
N VAL A 140 10.46 11.36 -31.17
CA VAL A 140 9.12 11.93 -31.22
C VAL A 140 9.21 13.38 -31.70
N PRO A 141 8.51 13.77 -32.78
CA PRO A 141 8.46 15.15 -33.22
C PRO A 141 7.88 16.07 -32.13
N ALA A 142 8.39 17.29 -32.03
CA ALA A 142 7.96 18.24 -30.99
C ALA A 142 6.43 18.41 -30.91
N ARG A 143 5.73 18.42 -32.07
CA ARG A 143 4.27 18.50 -32.15
C ARG A 143 3.52 17.26 -31.61
N GLY A 144 4.21 16.16 -31.36
CA GLY A 144 3.63 14.92 -30.83
C GLY A 144 3.79 14.78 -29.31
N TYR A 145 4.54 15.68 -28.66
CA TYR A 145 4.76 15.57 -27.21
C TYR A 145 3.49 15.77 -26.40
N ASP A 146 2.59 16.64 -26.84
CA ASP A 146 1.35 16.93 -26.15
C ASP A 146 0.43 15.71 -25.99
N ASP A 147 0.47 14.81 -26.97
CA ASP A 147 -0.35 13.60 -27.00
C ASP A 147 0.29 12.38 -26.31
N LEU A 148 1.58 12.48 -25.93
CA LEU A 148 2.27 11.38 -25.26
C LEU A 148 1.59 11.03 -23.94
N ARG A 149 1.45 9.73 -23.70
CA ARG A 149 0.96 9.21 -22.43
C ARG A 149 2.10 8.48 -21.74
N PHE A 150 2.68 9.13 -20.75
CA PHE A 150 3.74 8.54 -19.96
C PHE A 150 3.20 7.44 -19.04
N CYS A 151 4.04 6.45 -18.74
CA CYS A 151 3.70 5.33 -17.89
C CYS A 151 4.58 5.37 -16.64
N LEU A 152 3.93 5.23 -15.48
CA LEU A 152 4.65 5.07 -14.22
C LEU A 152 5.21 3.66 -14.09
N HIS A 153 6.33 3.55 -13.37
CA HIS A 153 6.88 2.25 -12.95
C HIS A 153 5.81 1.45 -12.19
N PRO A 154 5.67 0.13 -12.39
CA PRO A 154 4.68 -0.69 -11.71
C PRO A 154 4.71 -0.59 -10.18
N SER A 155 5.89 -0.28 -9.61
CA SER A 155 6.04 -0.04 -8.16
C SER A 155 5.74 1.39 -7.73
N ALA A 156 5.48 2.34 -8.63
CA ALA A 156 5.21 3.72 -8.23
C ALA A 156 3.90 3.83 -7.46
N ARG A 157 3.95 4.46 -6.29
CA ARG A 157 2.77 4.71 -5.43
C ARG A 157 2.76 6.17 -5.01
N LEU A 158 1.64 6.84 -5.23
CA LEU A 158 1.39 8.19 -4.74
C LEU A 158 0.69 8.12 -3.38
N PHE A 159 1.26 8.79 -2.41
CA PHE A 159 0.69 8.89 -1.07
C PHE A 159 0.56 10.36 -0.67
N ALA A 160 -0.61 10.70 -0.13
CA ALA A 160 -0.86 12.01 0.47
C ALA A 160 -1.62 11.80 1.78
N SER A 161 -1.21 12.51 2.83
CA SER A 161 -1.84 12.51 4.15
C SER A 161 -1.74 13.88 4.76
N LYS A 162 -2.67 14.22 5.66
CA LYS A 162 -2.58 15.43 6.48
C LYS A 162 -1.59 15.30 7.66
N TYR A 163 -1.07 14.10 7.89
CA TYR A 163 -0.12 13.78 8.95
C TYR A 163 1.27 13.52 8.37
N PRO A 164 2.35 13.69 9.16
CA PRO A 164 3.73 13.38 8.78
C PRO A 164 4.00 11.86 8.83
N CYS A 165 3.24 11.08 8.05
CA CYS A 165 3.25 9.61 8.11
C CYS A 165 4.61 9.02 7.72
N VAL A 166 5.35 9.66 6.81
CA VAL A 166 6.68 9.19 6.39
C VAL A 166 7.66 9.31 7.56
N ALA A 167 7.69 10.44 8.25
CA ALA A 167 8.54 10.63 9.43
C ALA A 167 8.19 9.63 10.55
N ILE A 168 6.88 9.43 10.79
CA ILE A 168 6.41 8.44 11.77
C ILE A 168 6.85 7.03 11.36
N TRP A 169 6.71 6.68 10.10
CA TRP A 169 7.10 5.37 9.57
C TRP A 169 8.61 5.14 9.67
N GLU A 170 9.43 6.10 9.21
CA GLU A 170 10.90 6.03 9.27
C GLU A 170 11.42 5.88 10.70
N ALA A 171 10.82 6.58 11.66
CA ALA A 171 11.17 6.48 13.08
C ALA A 171 10.81 5.11 13.69
N ASN A 172 9.89 4.38 13.10
CA ASN A 172 9.38 3.12 13.66
C ASN A 172 9.79 1.86 12.88
N VAL A 173 10.39 2.00 11.70
CA VAL A 173 10.85 0.86 10.89
C VAL A 173 12.38 0.80 10.91
N GLY A 174 12.92 -0.39 11.21
CA GLY A 174 14.36 -0.66 11.09
C GLY A 174 15.25 -0.08 12.19
N SER A 175 14.69 0.46 13.27
CA SER A 175 15.44 0.97 14.42
C SER A 175 15.03 0.25 15.71
N ASP A 176 16.01 -0.24 16.48
CA ASP A 176 15.82 -0.75 17.85
C ASP A 176 15.86 0.40 18.89
N ALA A 177 16.11 1.63 18.45
CA ALA A 177 16.13 2.80 19.34
C ALA A 177 14.72 3.11 19.86
N GLU A 178 14.63 3.79 21.01
CA GLU A 178 13.34 4.29 21.49
C GLU A 178 12.73 5.24 20.44
N PRO A 179 11.40 5.17 20.19
CA PRO A 179 10.76 6.01 19.22
C PRO A 179 10.89 7.49 19.63
N GLU A 180 11.39 8.32 18.71
CA GLU A 180 11.36 9.76 18.90
C GLU A 180 9.90 10.24 18.83
N LEU A 181 9.56 11.23 19.67
CA LEU A 181 8.27 11.88 19.64
C LEU A 181 8.17 12.69 18.33
N ILE A 182 7.35 12.22 17.41
CA ILE A 182 7.05 12.94 16.16
C ILE A 182 5.87 13.87 16.40
N ASP A 183 6.06 15.15 16.13
CA ASP A 183 4.99 16.14 16.18
C ASP A 183 3.99 15.86 15.05
N LEU A 184 2.76 15.48 15.41
CA LEU A 184 1.67 15.25 14.45
C LEU A 184 1.28 16.52 13.67
N GLY A 185 1.65 17.70 14.18
CA GLY A 185 1.51 18.98 13.50
C GLY A 185 2.62 19.29 12.48
N GLY A 186 3.56 18.38 12.24
CA GLY A 186 4.70 18.55 11.34
C GLY A 186 4.36 18.75 9.84
N GLY A 187 3.07 18.86 9.53
CA GLY A 187 2.57 19.17 8.21
C GLY A 187 2.14 17.93 7.41
N PRO A 188 1.48 18.15 6.26
CA PRO A 188 1.00 17.08 5.39
C PRO A 188 2.14 16.42 4.63
N ASP A 189 2.05 15.11 4.43
CA ASP A 189 2.89 14.39 3.48
C ASP A 189 2.24 14.37 2.09
N ARG A 190 3.07 14.62 1.07
CA ARG A 190 2.82 14.33 -0.33
C ARG A 190 4.08 13.68 -0.87
N VAL A 191 4.00 12.40 -1.20
CA VAL A 191 5.19 11.65 -1.61
C VAL A 191 4.89 10.69 -2.75
N LEU A 192 5.92 10.48 -3.56
CA LEU A 192 6.03 9.37 -4.49
C LEU A 192 6.96 8.32 -3.88
N LEU A 193 6.45 7.13 -3.70
CA LEU A 193 7.21 5.94 -3.36
C LEU A 193 7.51 5.17 -4.64
N VAL A 194 8.74 4.76 -4.85
CA VAL A 194 9.11 3.95 -6.02
C VAL A 194 10.28 3.03 -5.69
N ARG A 195 10.24 1.80 -6.21
CA ARG A 195 11.38 0.90 -6.15
C ARG A 195 12.27 1.14 -7.38
N SER A 196 13.45 1.68 -7.16
CA SER A 196 14.44 1.88 -8.20
C SER A 196 15.74 1.22 -7.78
N ARG A 197 16.32 0.41 -8.68
CA ARG A 197 17.56 -0.36 -8.45
C ARG A 197 17.49 -1.24 -7.19
N GLY A 198 16.33 -1.86 -6.94
CA GLY A 198 16.10 -2.74 -5.80
C GLY A 198 15.95 -2.04 -4.44
N ARG A 199 15.84 -0.70 -4.42
CA ARG A 199 15.69 0.09 -3.20
C ARG A 199 14.39 0.89 -3.23
N LEU A 200 13.72 0.97 -2.08
CA LEU A 200 12.63 1.91 -1.86
C LEU A 200 13.20 3.33 -1.82
N ASN A 201 12.63 4.22 -2.62
CA ASN A 201 12.92 5.64 -2.60
C ASN A 201 11.62 6.40 -2.32
N CYS A 202 11.72 7.40 -1.45
CA CYS A 202 10.63 8.30 -1.10
C CYS A 202 10.98 9.70 -1.60
N HIS A 203 10.14 10.27 -2.46
CA HIS A 203 10.34 11.60 -3.04
C HIS A 203 9.20 12.51 -2.59
N ARG A 204 9.52 13.54 -1.81
CA ARG A 204 8.55 14.59 -1.47
C ARG A 204 8.10 15.32 -2.73
N LEU A 205 6.83 15.63 -2.81
CA LEU A 205 6.18 16.26 -3.96
C LEU A 205 5.61 17.62 -3.59
N SER A 206 5.74 18.57 -4.49
CA SER A 206 4.90 19.77 -4.46
C SER A 206 3.46 19.42 -4.88
N CYS A 207 2.51 20.32 -4.61
CA CYS A 207 1.13 20.16 -5.03
C CYS A 207 1.01 19.98 -6.56
N GLY A 208 1.80 20.73 -7.32
CA GLY A 208 1.83 20.63 -8.80
C GLY A 208 2.38 19.28 -9.28
N GLU A 209 3.47 18.81 -8.66
CA GLU A 209 4.06 17.50 -8.99
C GLU A 209 3.11 16.33 -8.66
N GLU A 210 2.40 16.41 -7.55
CA GLU A 210 1.39 15.40 -7.19
C GLU A 210 0.29 15.35 -8.26
N ARG A 211 -0.29 16.48 -8.64
CA ARG A 211 -1.34 16.53 -9.67
C ARG A 211 -0.84 16.02 -11.01
N PHE A 212 0.34 16.44 -11.42
CA PHE A 212 0.99 15.94 -12.64
C PHE A 212 1.12 14.41 -12.64
N LEU A 213 1.66 13.84 -11.57
CA LEU A 213 1.83 12.39 -11.47
C LEU A 213 0.51 11.63 -11.37
N ARG A 214 -0.54 12.21 -10.75
CA ARG A 214 -1.88 11.61 -10.76
C ARG A 214 -2.48 11.57 -12.16
N SER A 215 -2.29 12.62 -12.95
CA SER A 215 -2.71 12.67 -14.35
C SER A 215 -1.95 11.64 -15.20
N VAL A 216 -0.64 11.50 -14.99
CA VAL A 216 0.17 10.44 -15.63
C VAL A 216 -0.33 9.05 -15.21
N GLN A 217 -0.63 8.84 -13.94
CA GLN A 217 -1.17 7.57 -13.42
C GLN A 217 -2.54 7.23 -14.03
N ALA A 218 -3.38 8.24 -14.29
CA ALA A 218 -4.65 8.09 -14.99
C ALA A 218 -4.50 7.80 -16.49
N GLY A 219 -3.27 7.88 -17.03
CA GLY A 219 -2.97 7.66 -18.44
C GLY A 219 -3.43 8.81 -19.32
N GLU A 220 -3.52 10.02 -18.79
CA GLU A 220 -3.88 11.21 -19.54
C GLU A 220 -2.73 11.68 -20.47
N PRO A 221 -3.01 12.44 -21.54
CA PRO A 221 -1.99 13.03 -22.39
C PRO A 221 -1.08 13.98 -21.61
N PHE A 222 0.16 14.13 -22.06
CA PHE A 222 1.16 14.98 -21.40
C PHE A 222 0.68 16.44 -21.27
N ALA A 223 0.03 16.99 -22.30
CA ALA A 223 -0.53 18.35 -22.22
C ALA A 223 -1.52 18.49 -21.05
N ALA A 224 -2.44 17.53 -20.88
CA ALA A 224 -3.41 17.54 -19.76
C ALA A 224 -2.69 17.37 -18.41
N ALA A 225 -1.67 16.52 -18.34
CA ALA A 225 -0.87 16.34 -17.12
C ALA A 225 -0.15 17.65 -16.73
N VAL A 226 0.37 18.39 -17.72
CA VAL A 226 0.99 19.71 -17.51
C VAL A 226 -0.02 20.74 -17.03
N GLU A 227 -1.20 20.79 -17.64
CA GLU A 227 -2.28 21.69 -17.22
C GLU A 227 -2.71 21.41 -15.78
N HIS A 228 -2.91 20.14 -15.41
CA HIS A 228 -3.24 19.74 -14.04
C HIS A 228 -2.14 20.11 -13.05
N GLY A 229 -0.87 19.90 -13.43
CA GLY A 229 0.27 20.29 -12.61
C GLY A 229 0.34 21.80 -12.36
N ALA A 230 0.04 22.60 -13.40
CA ALA A 230 0.07 24.05 -13.34
C ALA A 230 -1.20 24.67 -12.68
N ALA A 231 -2.29 23.91 -12.56
CA ALA A 231 -3.51 24.39 -11.92
C ALA A 231 -3.23 24.81 -10.47
N ARG A 232 -3.82 25.92 -10.04
CA ARG A 232 -3.71 26.41 -8.66
C ARG A 232 -5.06 26.26 -7.98
N ASN A 233 -5.08 25.64 -6.82
CA ASN A 233 -6.26 25.59 -5.96
C ASN A 233 -6.06 26.52 -4.75
N GLU A 234 -7.15 27.11 -4.26
CA GLU A 234 -7.12 27.85 -3.00
C GLU A 234 -6.70 26.89 -1.87
N GLY A 235 -5.60 27.21 -1.19
CA GLY A 235 -5.04 26.37 -0.14
C GLY A 235 -3.85 25.49 -0.56
N ASP A 236 -3.40 25.55 -1.81
CA ASP A 236 -2.16 24.91 -2.25
C ASP A 236 -0.95 25.62 -1.61
N THR A 237 -0.54 25.14 -0.45
CA THR A 237 0.72 25.52 0.18
C THR A 237 1.61 24.28 0.23
N ASP A 238 2.86 24.43 -0.21
CA ASP A 238 3.89 23.44 0.06
C ASP A 238 4.24 23.44 1.56
N ALA A 239 4.94 22.40 2.02
CA ALA A 239 5.32 22.24 3.43
C ALA A 239 6.02 23.49 4.03
N ASP A 240 6.63 24.32 3.17
CA ASP A 240 7.33 25.56 3.53
C ASP A 240 6.48 26.83 3.36
N GLY A 241 5.17 26.72 3.07
CA GLY A 241 4.28 27.87 2.86
C GLY A 241 4.55 28.63 1.56
N ALA A 242 5.44 28.15 0.71
CA ALA A 242 5.79 28.78 -0.56
C ALA A 242 4.82 28.34 -1.68
N THR A 243 4.43 29.32 -2.53
CA THR A 243 3.71 29.02 -3.77
C THR A 243 4.72 28.46 -4.78
N CYS A 244 4.77 27.15 -4.94
CA CYS A 244 5.63 26.53 -5.96
C CYS A 244 5.06 26.75 -7.35
N ALA A 245 5.86 27.35 -8.24
CA ALA A 245 5.61 27.32 -9.67
C ALA A 245 5.93 25.91 -10.18
N PHE A 246 4.94 25.23 -10.79
CA PHE A 246 5.15 23.94 -11.42
C PHE A 246 5.92 24.10 -12.74
N ASP A 247 7.04 23.40 -12.87
CA ASP A 247 7.82 23.27 -14.10
C ASP A 247 7.69 21.84 -14.62
N ALA A 248 6.98 21.67 -15.72
CA ALA A 248 6.73 20.34 -16.31
C ALA A 248 8.02 19.67 -16.82
N GLY A 249 8.97 20.44 -17.36
CA GLY A 249 10.23 19.92 -17.86
C GLY A 249 11.11 19.39 -16.74
N ALA A 250 11.25 20.19 -15.67
CA ALA A 250 11.98 19.79 -14.47
C ALA A 250 11.32 18.58 -13.77
N ALA A 251 9.99 18.56 -13.66
CA ALA A 251 9.24 17.45 -13.08
C ALA A 251 9.44 16.16 -13.89
N LEU A 252 9.27 16.22 -15.21
CA LEU A 252 9.48 15.05 -16.08
C LEU A 252 10.91 14.50 -15.93
N GLN A 253 11.93 15.38 -16.04
CA GLN A 253 13.31 14.99 -15.87
C GLN A 253 13.56 14.35 -14.52
N ARG A 254 13.07 14.96 -13.43
CA ARG A 254 13.20 14.44 -12.06
C ARG A 254 12.64 13.04 -11.94
N PHE A 255 11.42 12.79 -12.43
CA PHE A 255 10.76 11.50 -12.28
C PHE A 255 11.28 10.42 -13.21
N VAL A 256 11.81 10.78 -14.37
CA VAL A 256 12.60 9.86 -15.23
C VAL A 256 13.88 9.44 -14.52
N LEU A 257 14.64 10.39 -13.96
CA LEU A 257 15.88 10.08 -13.22
C LEU A 257 15.61 9.27 -11.93
N ALA A 258 14.50 9.50 -11.26
CA ALA A 258 14.05 8.72 -10.13
C ALA A 258 13.61 7.27 -10.50
N GLY A 259 13.46 6.98 -11.81
CA GLY A 259 12.93 5.70 -12.29
C GLY A 259 11.43 5.53 -12.05
N ALA A 260 10.71 6.63 -11.87
CA ALA A 260 9.27 6.63 -11.65
C ALA A 260 8.48 6.68 -12.96
N ILE A 261 8.97 7.37 -13.98
CA ILE A 261 8.43 7.36 -15.34
C ILE A 261 9.35 6.48 -16.18
N VAL A 262 8.79 5.42 -16.78
CA VAL A 262 9.59 4.32 -17.37
C VAL A 262 9.21 3.98 -18.81
N ASP A 263 8.09 4.45 -19.31
CA ASP A 263 7.65 4.22 -20.69
C ASP A 263 6.68 5.34 -21.15
N PHE A 264 6.34 5.34 -22.45
CA PHE A 264 5.36 6.22 -23.06
C PHE A 264 4.72 5.55 -24.28
N ARG A 265 3.54 5.98 -24.61
CA ARG A 265 2.76 5.52 -25.78
C ARG A 265 2.03 6.69 -26.45
#